data_01c0054f2568dd1001614d5fd5bb4035
#
_entry.id   01c0054f2568dd1001614d5fd5bb4035
#
_cell.length_a   1.000
_cell.length_b   1.000
_cell.length_c   1.000
_cell.angle_alpha   90.00
_cell.angle_beta   90.00
_cell.angle_gamma   90.00
#
_symmetry.space_group_name_H-M   'P 1'
#
loop_
_entity.id
_entity.type
_entity.pdbx_description
1 polymer ?
#
loop_
_entity_poly.entity_id
_entity_poly.type
_entity_poly.pdbx_seq_one_letter_code
_entity_poly.pdbx_strand_id
1 'polypeptide(L)'
;NRFSGVADLEGTRWLSEQHLKNSQWKDHTALDQLFQNLQKNLEILHLLWVFDGDGDRCFILVADSTRQGIHVLSGDALMLLICSESELQGQNNYIFNTIESDLEASSRILGKKFNLHQCSVGDKWLLLEAFNSRIKTLKEYVTKFSGANKSLVDDIQNTLVEMRDLGRLSALELTRLWGNLIKKIPEANQMSTDFFLGGEESGHVILPATHSKQLVFLGNGPLVAFKATEILYKLWLNNQEEFFKNIEALQPQGTQVTLPIYY
;
A
#
# COMPACT_ATOMS: atom_id res chain seq x y z
N ASN A 1 -16.05 -2.35 24.80
CA ASN A 1 -14.84 -2.27 23.98
C ASN A 1 -15.24 -1.70 22.63
N ARG A 2 -14.56 -0.68 22.16
CA ARG A 2 -14.76 -0.13 20.83
C ARG A 2 -13.74 -0.79 19.89
N PHE A 3 -14.21 -1.31 18.76
CA PHE A 3 -13.34 -1.75 17.67
C PHE A 3 -12.60 -0.52 17.12
N SER A 4 -11.28 -0.57 17.10
CA SER A 4 -10.43 0.54 16.64
C SER A 4 -10.01 0.40 15.17
N GLY A 5 -10.71 -0.42 14.41
CA GLY A 5 -10.44 -0.63 13.00
C GLY A 5 -9.22 -1.51 12.75
N VAL A 6 -8.30 -1.03 11.92
CA VAL A 6 -7.12 -1.83 11.53
C VAL A 6 -6.23 -2.22 12.71
N ALA A 7 -6.15 -1.40 13.75
CA ALA A 7 -5.32 -1.69 14.93
C ALA A 7 -5.78 -2.94 15.70
N ASP A 8 -7.07 -3.25 15.69
CA ASP A 8 -7.59 -4.47 16.33
C ASP A 8 -7.36 -5.73 15.47
N LEU A 9 -7.12 -5.57 14.18
CA LEU A 9 -6.89 -6.64 13.22
C LEU A 9 -5.41 -6.86 12.91
N GLU A 10 -4.54 -5.99 13.38
CA GLU A 10 -3.10 -6.09 13.13
C GLU A 10 -2.55 -7.45 13.60
N GLY A 11 -1.77 -8.10 12.75
CA GLY A 11 -1.26 -9.45 12.99
C GLY A 11 -2.29 -10.58 12.81
N THR A 12 -3.57 -10.26 12.60
CA THR A 12 -4.62 -11.25 12.34
C THR A 12 -4.67 -11.57 10.85
N ARG A 13 -4.64 -12.85 10.51
CA ARG A 13 -4.73 -13.33 9.11
C ARG A 13 -6.01 -14.08 8.81
N TRP A 14 -6.58 -14.72 9.84
CA TRP A 14 -7.76 -15.55 9.73
C TRP A 14 -8.65 -15.41 10.96
N LEU A 15 -9.95 -15.20 10.72
CA LEU A 15 -11.00 -15.17 11.74
C LEU A 15 -11.99 -16.30 11.51
N SER A 16 -12.00 -17.31 12.38
CA SER A 16 -13.06 -18.31 12.41
C SER A 16 -14.27 -17.79 13.19
N GLU A 17 -15.44 -18.41 13.00
CA GLU A 17 -16.65 -18.11 13.80
C GLU A 17 -16.39 -18.26 15.31
N GLN A 18 -15.57 -19.23 15.71
CA GLN A 18 -15.22 -19.42 17.12
C GLN A 18 -14.32 -18.30 17.66
N HIS A 19 -13.39 -17.77 16.83
CA HIS A 19 -12.61 -16.58 17.19
C HIS A 19 -13.50 -15.37 17.44
N LEU A 20 -14.52 -15.16 16.61
CA LEU A 20 -15.49 -14.09 16.84
C LEU A 20 -16.25 -14.25 18.14
N LYS A 21 -16.78 -15.43 18.43
CA LYS A 21 -17.58 -15.70 19.64
C LYS A 21 -16.78 -15.56 20.94
N ASN A 22 -15.48 -15.85 20.89
CA ASN A 22 -14.62 -15.92 22.08
C ASN A 22 -13.69 -14.71 22.24
N SER A 23 -13.72 -13.74 21.31
CA SER A 23 -12.82 -12.61 21.31
C SER A 23 -13.50 -11.30 21.67
N GLN A 24 -12.71 -10.24 21.73
CA GLN A 24 -13.19 -8.86 21.89
C GLN A 24 -14.14 -8.40 20.76
N TRP A 25 -14.24 -9.16 19.65
CA TRP A 25 -15.04 -8.83 18.47
C TRP A 25 -16.44 -9.46 18.48
N LYS A 26 -16.79 -10.28 19.48
CA LYS A 26 -18.09 -10.97 19.57
C LYS A 26 -19.31 -10.05 19.45
N ASP A 27 -19.15 -8.77 19.83
CA ASP A 27 -20.20 -7.77 19.80
C ASP A 27 -20.06 -6.82 18.60
N HIS A 28 -19.18 -7.16 17.61
CA HIS A 28 -18.95 -6.30 16.46
C HIS A 28 -19.97 -6.56 15.35
N THR A 29 -20.96 -5.69 15.27
CA THR A 29 -22.14 -5.84 14.37
C THR A 29 -21.77 -6.07 12.90
N ALA A 30 -20.75 -5.39 12.39
CA ALA A 30 -20.37 -5.51 10.97
C ALA A 30 -19.71 -6.87 10.67
N LEU A 31 -18.88 -7.40 11.58
CA LEU A 31 -18.28 -8.72 11.45
C LEU A 31 -19.34 -9.81 11.55
N ASP A 32 -20.26 -9.67 12.51
CA ASP A 32 -21.38 -10.58 12.69
C ASP A 32 -22.28 -10.63 11.43
N GLN A 33 -22.55 -9.45 10.86
CA GLN A 33 -23.33 -9.35 9.62
C GLN A 33 -22.59 -9.96 8.42
N LEU A 34 -21.27 -9.80 8.33
CA LEU A 34 -20.47 -10.43 7.29
C LEU A 34 -20.58 -11.97 7.35
N PHE A 35 -20.47 -12.56 8.57
CA PHE A 35 -20.67 -14.00 8.76
C PHE A 35 -22.09 -14.45 8.43
N GLN A 36 -23.12 -13.72 8.84
CA GLN A 36 -24.51 -14.03 8.52
C GLN A 36 -24.77 -13.97 7.01
N ASN A 37 -24.17 -13.02 6.31
CA ASN A 37 -24.29 -12.92 4.86
C ASN A 37 -23.60 -14.06 4.14
N LEU A 38 -22.42 -14.48 4.64
CA LEU A 38 -21.70 -15.64 4.13
C LEU A 38 -22.57 -16.90 4.14
N GLN A 39 -23.32 -17.12 5.22
CA GLN A 39 -24.21 -18.29 5.34
C GLN A 39 -25.44 -18.23 4.42
N LYS A 40 -25.89 -17.06 4.04
CA LYS A 40 -27.11 -16.87 3.25
C LYS A 40 -26.92 -16.97 1.74
N ASN A 41 -25.76 -16.57 1.25
CA ASN A 41 -25.49 -16.54 -0.19
C ASN A 41 -24.03 -16.83 -0.50
N LEU A 42 -23.75 -18.07 -0.83
CA LEU A 42 -22.40 -18.58 -1.11
C LEU A 42 -21.87 -18.22 -2.51
N GLU A 43 -22.77 -17.73 -3.40
CA GLU A 43 -22.43 -17.41 -4.79
C GLU A 43 -21.94 -15.96 -4.98
N ILE A 44 -21.95 -15.17 -3.91
CA ILE A 44 -21.56 -13.76 -3.94
C ILE A 44 -20.27 -13.57 -3.17
N LEU A 45 -19.35 -12.78 -3.73
CA LEU A 45 -18.16 -12.34 -3.02
C LEU A 45 -18.55 -11.33 -1.94
N HIS A 46 -18.31 -11.68 -0.68
CA HIS A 46 -18.54 -10.82 0.47
C HIS A 46 -17.23 -10.21 0.97
N LEU A 47 -17.19 -8.88 0.94
CA LEU A 47 -16.04 -8.08 1.39
C LEU A 47 -16.47 -7.08 2.46
N LEU A 48 -15.56 -6.78 3.38
CA LEU A 48 -15.68 -5.67 4.32
C LEU A 48 -14.39 -4.84 4.30
N TRP A 49 -14.52 -3.54 4.11
CA TRP A 49 -13.41 -2.62 4.23
C TRP A 49 -13.32 -2.12 5.66
N VAL A 50 -12.12 -2.13 6.20
CA VAL A 50 -11.84 -1.64 7.55
C VAL A 50 -10.79 -0.54 7.45
N PHE A 51 -11.12 0.61 8.03
CA PHE A 51 -10.26 1.79 8.06
C PHE A 51 -9.94 2.15 9.50
N ASP A 52 -8.86 2.85 9.72
CA ASP A 52 -8.57 3.49 10.99
C ASP A 52 -9.28 4.85 11.14
N GLY A 53 -8.94 5.62 12.17
CA GLY A 53 -9.71 6.81 12.56
C GLY A 53 -9.66 7.98 11.58
N ASP A 54 -8.56 8.13 10.83
CA ASP A 54 -8.35 9.16 9.82
C ASP A 54 -8.43 8.64 8.38
N GLY A 55 -8.54 7.30 8.22
CA GLY A 55 -8.85 6.66 6.94
C GLY A 55 -7.66 6.56 6.00
N ASP A 56 -6.42 6.67 6.48
CA ASP A 56 -5.22 6.53 5.66
C ASP A 56 -4.74 5.06 5.57
N ARG A 57 -5.17 4.20 6.49
CA ARG A 57 -4.96 2.75 6.50
C ARG A 57 -6.19 2.00 6.05
N CYS A 58 -5.95 0.82 5.48
CA CYS A 58 -7.05 -0.06 5.10
C CYS A 58 -6.66 -1.54 5.26
N PHE A 59 -7.60 -2.32 5.79
CA PHE A 59 -7.62 -3.78 5.67
C PHE A 59 -8.86 -4.20 4.89
N ILE A 60 -8.76 -5.33 4.21
CA ILE A 60 -9.92 -5.94 3.54
C ILE A 60 -10.16 -7.31 4.13
N LEU A 61 -11.39 -7.53 4.56
CA LEU A 61 -11.85 -8.82 5.04
C LEU A 61 -12.59 -9.52 3.92
N VAL A 62 -12.17 -10.73 3.59
CA VAL A 62 -12.75 -11.57 2.55
C VAL A 62 -13.40 -12.77 3.20
N ALA A 63 -14.72 -12.86 3.14
CA ALA A 63 -15.46 -13.99 3.69
C ALA A 63 -15.26 -15.24 2.82
N ASP A 64 -14.81 -16.33 3.45
CA ASP A 64 -14.54 -17.61 2.80
C ASP A 64 -15.65 -18.60 3.10
N SER A 65 -16.47 -18.87 2.09
CA SER A 65 -17.59 -19.81 2.20
C SER A 65 -17.14 -21.27 2.32
N THR A 66 -15.96 -21.62 1.83
CA THR A 66 -15.46 -23.01 1.83
C THR A 66 -14.94 -23.43 3.19
N ARG A 67 -14.38 -22.50 3.96
CA ARG A 67 -13.78 -22.74 5.29
C ARG A 67 -14.57 -22.13 6.43
N GLN A 68 -15.69 -21.48 6.15
CA GLN A 68 -16.54 -20.81 7.14
C GLN A 68 -15.77 -19.83 8.04
N GLY A 69 -15.06 -18.91 7.39
CA GLY A 69 -14.26 -17.90 8.08
C GLY A 69 -13.99 -16.67 7.24
N ILE A 70 -13.09 -15.84 7.72
CA ILE A 70 -12.73 -14.57 7.08
C ILE A 70 -11.21 -14.48 6.97
N HIS A 71 -10.71 -14.27 5.75
CA HIS A 71 -9.34 -13.84 5.52
C HIS A 71 -9.20 -12.37 5.81
N VAL A 72 -8.16 -11.98 6.51
CA VAL A 72 -7.82 -10.58 6.80
C VAL A 72 -6.62 -10.19 5.94
N LEU A 73 -6.84 -9.34 4.95
CA LEU A 73 -5.77 -8.83 4.08
C LEU A 73 -5.22 -7.54 4.70
N SER A 74 -4.04 -7.65 5.29
CA SER A 74 -3.25 -6.56 5.83
C SER A 74 -2.51 -5.78 4.74
N GLY A 75 -1.72 -4.79 5.09
CA GLY A 75 -0.96 -3.99 4.13
C GLY A 75 -0.04 -4.81 3.25
N ASP A 76 0.70 -5.77 3.80
CA ASP A 76 1.58 -6.65 3.02
C ASP A 76 0.80 -7.53 2.04
N ALA A 77 -0.35 -8.07 2.45
CA ALA A 77 -1.22 -8.83 1.58
C ALA A 77 -1.84 -7.97 0.47
N LEU A 78 -2.22 -6.72 0.79
CA LEU A 78 -2.72 -5.75 -0.19
C LEU A 78 -1.63 -5.34 -1.19
N MET A 79 -0.38 -5.14 -0.75
CA MET A 79 0.74 -4.92 -1.65
C MET A 79 0.94 -6.08 -2.61
N LEU A 80 0.98 -7.32 -2.10
CA LEU A 80 1.11 -8.52 -2.93
C LEU A 80 -0.04 -8.65 -3.94
N LEU A 81 -1.27 -8.34 -3.53
CA LEU A 81 -2.44 -8.35 -4.39
C LEU A 81 -2.29 -7.34 -5.54
N ILE A 82 -1.93 -6.09 -5.23
CA ILE A 82 -1.73 -5.04 -6.23
C ILE A 82 -0.58 -5.40 -7.17
N CYS A 83 0.52 -5.95 -6.66
CA CYS A 83 1.64 -6.46 -7.47
C CYS A 83 1.28 -7.69 -8.30
N SER A 84 0.15 -8.33 -8.07
CA SER A 84 -0.28 -9.48 -8.88
C SER A 84 -0.89 -9.07 -10.22
N GLU A 85 -1.28 -7.81 -10.41
CA GLU A 85 -1.73 -7.31 -11.72
C GLU A 85 -0.60 -7.42 -12.74
N SER A 86 -0.77 -8.28 -13.72
CA SER A 86 0.28 -8.73 -14.65
C SER A 86 0.78 -7.67 -15.65
N GLU A 87 -0.01 -6.65 -15.92
CA GLU A 87 0.30 -5.62 -16.93
C GLU A 87 1.51 -4.76 -16.56
N LEU A 88 1.93 -4.78 -15.30
CA LEU A 88 2.99 -3.94 -14.76
C LEU A 88 4.28 -4.72 -14.47
N GLN A 89 4.28 -6.04 -14.69
CA GLN A 89 5.45 -6.88 -14.45
C GLN A 89 6.51 -6.64 -15.53
N GLY A 90 7.75 -6.39 -15.10
CA GLY A 90 8.89 -6.24 -16.02
C GLY A 90 9.21 -4.81 -16.46
N GLN A 91 8.47 -3.81 -15.95
CA GLN A 91 8.89 -2.41 -16.02
C GLN A 91 9.84 -2.11 -14.84
N ASN A 92 10.68 -1.07 -14.97
CA ASN A 92 11.56 -0.62 -13.87
C ASN A 92 10.75 0.03 -12.72
N ASN A 93 9.75 -0.70 -12.23
CA ASN A 93 8.88 -0.23 -11.17
C ASN A 93 9.50 -0.49 -9.80
N TYR A 94 9.55 0.55 -8.99
CA TYR A 94 10.02 0.49 -7.61
C TYR A 94 8.86 0.32 -6.65
N ILE A 95 9.04 -0.64 -5.74
CA ILE A 95 8.16 -0.87 -4.61
C ILE A 95 8.97 -0.60 -3.36
N PHE A 96 8.33 0.05 -2.39
CA PHE A 96 8.93 0.34 -1.10
C PHE A 96 8.10 -0.30 0.00
N ASN A 97 8.75 -1.00 0.91
CA ASN A 97 8.14 -1.46 2.14
C ASN A 97 8.98 -1.07 3.35
N THR A 98 8.40 -1.16 4.51
CA THR A 98 9.15 -0.88 5.74
C THR A 98 9.88 -2.13 6.22
N ILE A 99 10.85 -1.92 7.12
CA ILE A 99 11.62 -3.02 7.74
C ILE A 99 10.73 -3.94 8.60
N GLU A 100 9.50 -3.55 8.93
CA GLU A 100 8.52 -4.37 9.66
C GLU A 100 7.69 -5.26 8.74
N SER A 101 7.72 -5.04 7.42
CA SER A 101 7.01 -5.88 6.45
C SER A 101 7.54 -7.31 6.49
N ASP A 102 6.65 -8.25 6.23
CA ASP A 102 6.97 -9.67 6.23
C ASP A 102 8.04 -10.02 5.17
N LEU A 103 9.04 -10.80 5.56
CA LEU A 103 10.15 -11.20 4.68
C LEU A 103 9.67 -12.06 3.50
N GLU A 104 8.64 -12.87 3.71
CA GLU A 104 8.07 -13.67 2.62
C GLU A 104 7.34 -12.78 1.62
N ALA A 105 6.56 -11.79 2.08
CA ALA A 105 5.93 -10.80 1.20
C ALA A 105 6.99 -10.09 0.35
N SER A 106 8.10 -9.64 0.97
CA SER A 106 9.23 -9.03 0.30
C SER A 106 9.85 -9.94 -0.76
N SER A 107 10.10 -11.21 -0.43
CA SER A 107 10.65 -12.21 -1.34
C SER A 107 9.74 -12.47 -2.55
N ARG A 108 8.44 -12.51 -2.33
CA ARG A 108 7.43 -12.74 -3.37
C ARG A 108 7.29 -11.55 -4.31
N ILE A 109 7.42 -10.32 -3.81
CA ILE A 109 7.46 -9.10 -4.63
C ILE A 109 8.69 -9.13 -5.54
N LEU A 110 9.86 -9.46 -5.00
CA LEU A 110 11.09 -9.62 -5.80
C LEU A 110 10.94 -10.70 -6.88
N GLY A 111 10.30 -11.82 -6.56
CA GLY A 111 10.00 -12.89 -7.53
C GLY A 111 9.13 -12.44 -8.71
N LYS A 112 8.38 -11.34 -8.60
CA LYS A 112 7.56 -10.73 -9.66
C LYS A 112 8.33 -9.71 -10.51
N LYS A 113 9.64 -9.59 -10.34
CA LYS A 113 10.52 -8.68 -11.09
C LYS A 113 10.32 -7.19 -10.83
N PHE A 114 9.82 -6.84 -9.67
CA PHE A 114 9.84 -5.47 -9.17
C PHE A 114 11.18 -5.17 -8.49
N ASN A 115 11.55 -3.89 -8.47
CA ASN A 115 12.66 -3.40 -7.68
C ASN A 115 12.16 -3.07 -6.27
N LEU A 116 12.38 -3.95 -5.30
CA LEU A 116 11.97 -3.75 -3.93
C LEU A 116 13.06 -3.05 -3.13
N HIS A 117 12.68 -2.00 -2.39
CA HIS A 117 13.53 -1.30 -1.44
C HIS A 117 12.86 -1.23 -0.07
N GLN A 118 13.64 -1.41 0.98
CA GLN A 118 13.16 -1.27 2.35
C GLN A 118 13.52 0.11 2.90
N CYS A 119 12.58 0.73 3.60
CA CYS A 119 12.77 1.98 4.30
C CYS A 119 12.45 1.85 5.80
N SER A 120 12.66 2.90 6.55
CA SER A 120 12.27 2.97 7.96
C SER A 120 10.75 2.92 8.10
N VAL A 121 10.28 2.53 9.30
CA VAL A 121 8.86 2.47 9.64
C VAL A 121 8.23 3.85 9.66
N GLY A 122 7.04 3.96 9.08
CA GLY A 122 6.22 5.16 9.02
C GLY A 122 5.99 5.65 7.60
N ASP A 123 4.76 6.06 7.34
CA ASP A 123 4.25 6.58 6.06
C ASP A 123 5.09 7.70 5.48
N LYS A 124 5.64 8.57 6.32
CA LYS A 124 6.55 9.66 5.90
C LYS A 124 7.77 9.16 5.14
N TRP A 125 8.29 7.99 5.48
CA TRP A 125 9.45 7.41 4.80
C TRP A 125 9.07 6.85 3.44
N LEU A 126 7.90 6.23 3.34
CA LEU A 126 7.34 5.77 2.07
C LEU A 126 7.05 6.95 1.14
N LEU A 127 6.47 8.03 1.65
CA LEU A 127 6.26 9.28 0.89
C LEU A 127 7.58 9.89 0.45
N LEU A 128 8.60 9.87 1.30
CA LEU A 128 9.93 10.35 0.95
C LEU A 128 10.51 9.57 -0.24
N GLU A 129 10.39 8.25 -0.24
CA GLU A 129 10.89 7.43 -1.34
C GLU A 129 10.10 7.69 -2.63
N ALA A 130 8.79 7.91 -2.53
CA ALA A 130 7.98 8.32 -3.67
C ALA A 130 8.46 9.66 -4.26
N PHE A 131 8.77 10.64 -3.42
CA PHE A 131 9.34 11.92 -3.86
C PHE A 131 10.74 11.77 -4.43
N ASN A 132 11.61 10.98 -3.81
CA ASN A 132 12.97 10.69 -4.30
C ASN A 132 12.94 10.07 -5.69
N SER A 133 12.07 9.08 -5.91
CA SER A 133 11.85 8.46 -7.21
C SER A 133 11.42 9.51 -8.25
N ARG A 134 10.49 10.39 -7.88
CA ARG A 134 10.01 11.46 -8.74
C ARG A 134 11.08 12.45 -9.13
N ILE A 135 11.89 12.88 -8.16
CA ILE A 135 12.99 13.84 -8.42
C ILE A 135 14.09 13.20 -9.27
N LYS A 136 14.36 11.91 -9.07
CA LYS A 136 15.29 11.17 -9.94
C LYS A 136 14.82 11.15 -11.39
N THR A 137 13.56 10.81 -11.63
CA THR A 137 12.95 10.85 -12.97
C THR A 137 13.05 12.26 -13.58
N LEU A 138 12.81 13.30 -12.78
CA LEU A 138 12.91 14.69 -13.21
C LEU A 138 14.35 15.06 -13.59
N LYS A 139 15.33 14.63 -12.81
CA LYS A 139 16.76 14.85 -13.10
C LYS A 139 17.16 14.20 -14.43
N GLU A 140 16.75 12.97 -14.65
CA GLU A 140 17.01 12.26 -15.90
C GLU A 140 16.38 12.98 -17.11
N TYR A 141 15.13 13.43 -16.96
CA TYR A 141 14.45 14.22 -17.99
C TYR A 141 15.20 15.49 -18.32
N VAL A 142 15.53 16.31 -17.33
CA VAL A 142 16.23 17.58 -17.54
C VAL A 142 17.61 17.36 -18.18
N THR A 143 18.33 16.33 -17.74
CA THR A 143 19.63 16.00 -18.30
C THR A 143 19.53 15.61 -19.79
N LYS A 144 18.45 14.89 -20.14
CA LYS A 144 18.24 14.38 -21.50
C LYS A 144 17.70 15.42 -22.49
N PHE A 145 16.80 16.29 -22.04
CA PHE A 145 15.99 17.12 -22.94
C PHE A 145 16.28 18.63 -22.87
N SER A 146 16.85 19.15 -21.80
CA SER A 146 17.03 20.59 -21.64
C SER A 146 18.39 21.13 -22.12
N GLY A 147 19.14 20.36 -22.88
CA GLY A 147 20.41 20.80 -23.46
C GLY A 147 21.38 21.36 -22.41
N ALA A 148 21.44 20.74 -21.23
CA ALA A 148 22.32 21.09 -20.13
C ALA A 148 22.11 22.51 -19.56
N ASN A 149 20.89 22.89 -19.18
CA ASN A 149 20.71 24.02 -18.29
C ASN A 149 21.31 23.65 -16.91
N LYS A 150 22.61 23.92 -16.78
CA LYS A 150 23.41 23.57 -15.60
C LYS A 150 22.76 24.07 -14.31
N SER A 151 22.24 25.32 -14.33
CA SER A 151 21.56 25.91 -13.16
C SER A 151 20.35 25.07 -12.71
N LEU A 152 19.56 24.54 -13.64
CA LEU A 152 18.40 23.73 -13.31
C LEU A 152 18.79 22.34 -12.76
N VAL A 153 19.85 21.74 -13.29
CA VAL A 153 20.42 20.48 -12.77
C VAL A 153 20.96 20.70 -11.35
N ASP A 154 21.66 21.81 -11.11
CA ASP A 154 22.18 22.18 -9.79
C ASP A 154 21.03 22.41 -8.80
N ASP A 155 19.96 23.10 -9.18
CA ASP A 155 18.77 23.31 -8.35
C ASP A 155 18.10 21.97 -7.95
N ILE A 156 17.98 21.04 -8.89
CA ILE A 156 17.43 19.70 -8.62
C ILE A 156 18.37 18.96 -7.66
N GLN A 157 19.68 19.01 -7.89
CA GLN A 157 20.65 18.35 -7.03
C GLN A 157 20.64 18.91 -5.61
N ASN A 158 20.55 20.23 -5.46
CA ASN A 158 20.44 20.88 -4.16
C ASN A 158 19.15 20.48 -3.44
N THR A 159 18.03 20.39 -4.16
CA THR A 159 16.77 19.90 -3.60
C THR A 159 16.89 18.45 -3.12
N LEU A 160 17.58 17.59 -3.87
CA LEU A 160 17.84 16.19 -3.44
C LEU A 160 18.70 16.13 -2.18
N VAL A 161 19.70 17.02 -2.04
CA VAL A 161 20.54 17.12 -0.85
C VAL A 161 19.70 17.57 0.35
N GLU A 162 18.91 18.64 0.18
CA GLU A 162 18.00 19.13 1.22
C GLU A 162 17.00 18.04 1.65
N MET A 163 16.49 17.26 0.69
CA MET A 163 15.58 16.14 0.98
C MET A 163 16.25 14.97 1.69
N ARG A 164 17.55 14.72 1.54
CA ARG A 164 18.27 13.69 2.30
C ARG A 164 18.32 13.96 3.80
N ASP A 165 18.30 15.23 4.18
CA ASP A 165 18.23 15.65 5.58
C ASP A 165 16.82 15.57 6.18
N LEU A 166 15.88 14.95 5.46
CA LEU A 166 14.44 14.93 5.68
C LEU A 166 13.94 14.26 6.94
N GLY A 167 14.78 13.59 7.70
CA GLY A 167 14.41 13.23 9.07
C GLY A 167 14.02 14.48 9.91
N ARG A 168 14.29 15.68 9.39
CA ARG A 168 14.07 16.98 10.02
C ARG A 168 13.06 17.88 9.33
N LEU A 169 12.68 17.60 8.06
CA LEU A 169 11.75 18.45 7.31
C LEU A 169 10.29 18.07 7.59
N SER A 170 9.47 19.10 7.74
CA SER A 170 8.01 18.94 7.81
C SER A 170 7.40 18.66 6.42
N ALA A 171 6.19 18.10 6.38
CA ALA A 171 5.43 17.92 5.15
C ALA A 171 5.23 19.24 4.38
N LEU A 172 5.14 20.36 5.10
CA LEU A 172 5.02 21.70 4.53
C LEU A 172 6.29 22.10 3.76
N GLU A 173 7.46 21.81 4.31
CA GLU A 173 8.75 22.10 3.65
C GLU A 173 8.95 21.25 2.41
N LEU A 174 8.57 19.97 2.44
CA LEU A 174 8.54 19.11 1.26
C LEU A 174 7.64 19.66 0.17
N THR A 175 6.43 20.04 0.52
CA THR A 175 5.47 20.64 -0.43
C THR A 175 6.02 21.94 -1.02
N ARG A 176 6.71 22.76 -0.23
CA ARG A 176 7.35 23.99 -0.69
C ARG A 176 8.49 23.70 -1.67
N LEU A 177 9.38 22.78 -1.34
CA LEU A 177 10.50 22.38 -2.21
C LEU A 177 9.99 21.84 -3.54
N TRP A 178 9.02 20.94 -3.50
CA TRP A 178 8.36 20.40 -4.69
C TRP A 178 7.68 21.51 -5.51
N GLY A 179 6.91 22.38 -4.87
CA GLY A 179 6.26 23.52 -5.54
C GLY A 179 7.22 24.46 -6.24
N ASN A 180 8.41 24.65 -5.67
CA ASN A 180 9.47 25.47 -6.30
C ASN A 180 10.06 24.79 -7.54
N LEU A 181 10.27 23.48 -7.50
CA LEU A 181 10.74 22.71 -8.67
C LEU A 181 9.71 22.73 -9.80
N ILE A 182 8.43 22.49 -9.49
CA ILE A 182 7.36 22.50 -10.50
C ILE A 182 7.22 23.84 -11.19
N LYS A 183 7.37 24.95 -10.47
CA LYS A 183 7.36 26.30 -11.08
C LYS A 183 8.46 26.47 -12.12
N LYS A 184 9.62 25.84 -11.92
CA LYS A 184 10.74 25.88 -12.85
C LYS A 184 10.62 24.88 -14.00
N ILE A 185 9.89 23.79 -13.78
CA ILE A 185 9.72 22.69 -14.73
C ILE A 185 8.22 22.28 -14.74
N PRO A 186 7.37 23.05 -15.43
CA PRO A 186 5.92 22.76 -15.46
C PRO A 186 5.57 21.36 -15.97
N GLU A 187 6.38 20.82 -16.89
CA GLU A 187 6.24 19.48 -17.43
C GLU A 187 6.40 18.39 -16.38
N ALA A 188 7.06 18.69 -15.27
CA ALA A 188 7.22 17.76 -14.15
C ALA A 188 5.90 17.21 -13.62
N ASN A 189 4.83 17.98 -13.70
CA ASN A 189 3.49 17.55 -13.27
C ASN A 189 2.90 16.40 -14.10
N GLN A 190 3.33 16.29 -15.36
CA GLN A 190 2.80 15.29 -16.30
C GLN A 190 3.72 14.09 -16.49
N MET A 191 4.90 14.10 -15.87
CA MET A 191 5.86 13.02 -16.02
C MET A 191 5.38 11.77 -15.25
N SER A 192 5.65 10.61 -15.82
CA SER A 192 5.51 9.32 -15.14
C SER A 192 6.46 9.23 -13.94
N THR A 193 6.26 8.25 -13.12
CA THR A 193 7.16 7.91 -11.99
C THR A 193 7.47 6.43 -12.02
N ASP A 194 8.67 6.07 -11.61
CA ASP A 194 9.06 4.68 -11.40
C ASP A 194 8.54 4.14 -10.03
N PHE A 195 8.04 5.02 -9.16
CA PHE A 195 7.38 4.62 -7.93
C PHE A 195 6.05 3.97 -8.26
N PHE A 196 5.92 2.69 -7.96
CA PHE A 196 4.72 1.93 -8.21
C PHE A 196 3.79 1.89 -7.00
N LEU A 197 4.33 1.49 -5.85
CA LEU A 197 3.62 1.54 -4.58
C LEU A 197 4.60 1.52 -3.40
N GLY A 198 4.14 2.00 -2.25
CA GLY A 198 4.80 1.81 -0.98
C GLY A 198 3.81 1.31 0.06
N GLY A 199 4.25 0.50 1.03
CA GLY A 199 3.31 0.04 2.05
C GLY A 199 3.96 -0.55 3.29
N GLU A 200 3.12 -0.74 4.30
CA GLU A 200 3.41 -1.30 5.61
C GLU A 200 2.39 -2.37 5.97
N GLU A 201 2.78 -3.33 6.79
CA GLU A 201 1.88 -4.36 7.33
C GLU A 201 0.65 -3.72 8.02
N SER A 202 0.84 -2.58 8.69
CA SER A 202 -0.19 -1.82 9.39
C SER A 202 -1.33 -1.29 8.51
N GLY A 203 -1.29 -1.50 7.19
CA GLY A 203 -2.33 -1.10 6.25
C GLY A 203 -2.12 0.24 5.55
N HIS A 204 -1.06 0.97 5.87
CA HIS A 204 -0.64 2.13 5.08
C HIS A 204 -0.15 1.66 3.71
N VAL A 205 -0.84 2.04 2.67
CA VAL A 205 -0.41 1.79 1.29
C VAL A 205 -0.47 3.09 0.50
N ILE A 206 0.67 3.49 -0.04
CA ILE A 206 0.84 4.71 -0.82
C ILE A 206 0.82 4.36 -2.29
N LEU A 207 -0.07 4.99 -3.04
CA LEU A 207 -0.22 4.82 -4.48
C LEU A 207 0.02 6.14 -5.21
N PRO A 208 0.62 6.09 -6.41
CA PRO A 208 0.57 7.24 -7.32
C PRO A 208 -0.86 7.41 -7.84
N ALA A 209 -1.34 8.63 -7.85
CA ALA A 209 -2.64 9.00 -8.37
C ALA A 209 -2.55 10.29 -9.18
N THR A 210 -3.51 10.53 -10.06
CA THR A 210 -3.59 11.78 -10.82
C THR A 210 -4.74 12.62 -10.28
N HIS A 211 -4.43 13.80 -9.78
CA HIS A 211 -5.41 14.80 -9.37
C HIS A 211 -5.21 16.09 -10.15
N SER A 212 -6.26 16.58 -10.82
CA SER A 212 -6.20 17.82 -11.64
C SER A 212 -5.00 17.86 -12.61
N LYS A 213 -4.71 16.73 -13.28
CA LYS A 213 -3.57 16.52 -14.19
C LYS A 213 -2.19 16.58 -13.50
N GLN A 214 -2.15 16.48 -12.19
CA GLN A 214 -0.91 16.41 -11.43
C GLN A 214 -0.76 15.03 -10.81
N LEU A 215 0.46 14.48 -10.88
CA LEU A 215 0.79 13.26 -10.16
C LEU A 215 0.93 13.60 -8.67
N VAL A 216 0.22 12.87 -7.85
CA VAL A 216 0.27 12.93 -6.39
C VAL A 216 0.54 11.54 -5.82
N PHE A 217 1.08 11.49 -4.61
CA PHE A 217 1.25 10.25 -3.87
C PHE A 217 0.32 10.29 -2.68
N LEU A 218 -0.54 9.28 -2.56
CA LEU A 218 -1.60 9.27 -1.56
C LEU A 218 -1.53 8.00 -0.71
N GLY A 219 -1.40 8.18 0.61
CA GLY A 219 -1.83 7.21 1.60
C GLY A 219 -3.32 7.43 1.85
N ASN A 220 -4.16 6.63 1.19
CA ASN A 220 -5.62 6.79 1.24
C ASN A 220 -6.28 5.42 1.27
N GLY A 221 -6.75 5.01 2.44
CA GLY A 221 -7.38 3.71 2.65
C GLY A 221 -8.54 3.41 1.68
N PRO A 222 -9.51 4.32 1.48
CA PRO A 222 -10.58 4.13 0.49
C PRO A 222 -10.08 3.90 -0.95
N LEU A 223 -9.06 4.61 -1.40
CA LEU A 223 -8.48 4.41 -2.73
C LEU A 223 -7.83 3.01 -2.84
N VAL A 224 -7.08 2.60 -1.83
CA VAL A 224 -6.47 1.27 -1.76
C VAL A 224 -7.54 0.18 -1.73
N ALA A 225 -8.58 0.34 -0.90
CA ALA A 225 -9.70 -0.59 -0.80
C ALA A 225 -10.41 -0.76 -2.15
N PHE A 226 -10.66 0.34 -2.86
CA PHE A 226 -11.29 0.31 -4.18
C PHE A 226 -10.42 -0.44 -5.19
N LYS A 227 -9.14 -0.09 -5.29
CA LYS A 227 -8.17 -0.75 -6.19
C LYS A 227 -8.06 -2.25 -5.90
N ALA A 228 -7.90 -2.63 -4.65
CA ALA A 228 -7.81 -4.03 -4.24
C ALA A 228 -9.11 -4.78 -4.52
N THR A 229 -10.28 -4.17 -4.28
CA THR A 229 -11.58 -4.79 -4.58
C THR A 229 -11.76 -5.05 -6.08
N GLU A 230 -11.30 -4.14 -6.94
CA GLU A 230 -11.33 -4.36 -8.39
C GLU A 230 -10.54 -5.61 -8.78
N ILE A 231 -9.35 -5.80 -8.19
CA ILE A 231 -8.50 -6.98 -8.44
C ILE A 231 -9.15 -8.25 -7.88
N LEU A 232 -9.65 -8.20 -6.64
CA LEU A 232 -10.35 -9.32 -6.01
C LEU A 232 -11.56 -9.77 -6.83
N TYR A 233 -12.33 -8.82 -7.34
CA TYR A 233 -13.49 -9.11 -8.17
C TYR A 233 -13.11 -9.76 -9.50
N LYS A 234 -12.05 -9.28 -10.16
CA LYS A 234 -11.51 -9.91 -11.37
C LYS A 234 -11.06 -11.36 -11.09
N LEU A 235 -10.35 -11.58 -9.98
CA LEU A 235 -9.92 -12.93 -9.58
C LEU A 235 -11.12 -13.86 -9.30
N TRP A 236 -12.14 -13.35 -8.62
CA TRP A 236 -13.38 -14.08 -8.37
C TRP A 236 -14.11 -14.48 -9.65
N LEU A 237 -14.27 -13.56 -10.59
CA LEU A 237 -14.92 -13.82 -11.88
C LEU A 237 -14.14 -14.82 -12.74
N ASN A 238 -12.81 -14.81 -12.67
CA ASN A 238 -11.98 -15.66 -13.49
C ASN A 238 -12.00 -17.14 -13.03
N ASN A 239 -11.94 -17.38 -11.72
CA ASN A 239 -11.94 -18.74 -11.18
C ASN A 239 -12.36 -18.75 -9.70
N GLN A 240 -13.64 -18.98 -9.44
CA GLN A 240 -14.21 -19.02 -8.09
C GLN A 240 -13.67 -20.18 -7.25
N GLU A 241 -13.36 -21.33 -7.87
CA GLU A 241 -12.87 -22.51 -7.15
C GLU A 241 -11.45 -22.29 -6.59
N GLU A 242 -10.62 -21.55 -7.30
CA GLU A 242 -9.25 -21.23 -6.88
C GLU A 242 -9.14 -19.92 -6.12
N PHE A 243 -10.19 -19.10 -6.12
CA PHE A 243 -10.16 -17.77 -5.53
C PHE A 243 -9.66 -17.78 -4.09
N PHE A 244 -10.25 -18.59 -3.23
CA PHE A 244 -9.87 -18.62 -1.80
C PHE A 244 -8.46 -19.17 -1.58
N LYS A 245 -7.99 -20.11 -2.41
CA LYS A 245 -6.59 -20.56 -2.38
C LYS A 245 -5.64 -19.43 -2.75
N ASN A 246 -6.01 -18.63 -3.75
CA ASN A 246 -5.24 -17.44 -4.15
C ASN A 246 -5.21 -16.39 -3.04
N ILE A 247 -6.34 -16.17 -2.35
CA ILE A 247 -6.40 -15.26 -1.20
C ILE A 247 -5.54 -15.76 -0.05
N GLU A 248 -5.63 -17.03 0.31
CA GLU A 248 -4.77 -17.65 1.34
C GLU A 248 -3.29 -17.53 0.97
N ALA A 249 -2.97 -17.71 -0.30
CA ALA A 249 -1.62 -17.55 -0.80
C ALA A 249 -1.10 -16.11 -0.76
N LEU A 250 -1.93 -15.08 -0.65
CA LEU A 250 -1.46 -13.71 -0.45
C LEU A 250 -0.94 -13.49 0.98
N GLN A 251 -1.38 -14.30 1.93
CA GLN A 251 -0.98 -14.17 3.31
C GLN A 251 0.42 -14.76 3.53
N PRO A 252 1.36 -14.02 4.12
CA PRO A 252 2.64 -14.55 4.49
C PRO A 252 2.49 -15.73 5.46
N GLN A 253 3.27 -16.78 5.28
CA GLN A 253 3.18 -18.00 6.10
C GLN A 253 4.01 -17.90 7.39
N GLY A 254 4.90 -16.90 7.49
CA GLY A 254 5.76 -16.68 8.65
C GLY A 254 5.02 -16.23 9.90
N THR A 255 5.71 -16.28 11.04
CA THR A 255 5.27 -15.65 12.29
C THR A 255 6.04 -14.36 12.46
N GLN A 256 5.34 -13.24 12.55
CA GLN A 256 5.93 -11.96 12.88
C GLN A 256 5.81 -11.72 14.39
N VAL A 257 6.92 -11.35 15.02
CA VAL A 257 6.94 -10.93 16.42
C VAL A 257 7.55 -9.53 16.47
N THR A 258 6.71 -8.54 16.75
CA THR A 258 7.19 -7.18 17.03
C THR A 258 7.51 -7.06 18.51
N LEU A 259 8.78 -6.85 18.85
CA LEU A 259 9.21 -6.55 20.20
C LEU A 259 9.38 -5.03 20.34
N PRO A 260 8.46 -4.32 21.01
CA PRO A 260 8.65 -2.91 21.25
C PRO A 260 9.82 -2.72 22.23
N ILE A 261 10.90 -2.09 21.77
CA ILE A 261 12.00 -1.68 22.62
C ILE A 261 11.82 -0.20 22.92
N TYR A 262 11.40 0.11 24.15
CA TYR A 262 11.33 1.48 24.63
C TYR A 262 12.69 1.86 25.24
N TYR A 263 13.31 2.91 24.73
CA TYR A 263 14.52 3.52 25.28
C TYR A 263 14.16 4.72 26.17
#